data_0cbd61f036e43c6ae13856b664d56217
#
_entry.id   0cbd61f036e43c6ae13856b664d56217
#
_cell.length_a   1.000
_cell.length_b   1.000
_cell.length_c   1.000
_cell.angle_alpha   90.00
_cell.angle_beta   90.00
_cell.angle_gamma   90.00
#
_symmetry.space_group_name_H-M   'P 1'
#
loop_
_entity.id
_entity.type
_entity.pdbx_description
1 polymer ?
#
loop_
_entity_poly.entity_id
_entity_poly.type
_entity_poly.pdbx_seq_one_letter_code
_entity_poly.pdbx_strand_id
1 'polypeptide(L)'
;MKDLFEGVYLKHQKNGESICFIAGRAGETRFVQVITNGTVRQYDGAQGFCFGEEGVAAELPGVQGALRYGPLSPLRTDIMGPFRFLPMQCSHSVYSMAHTLAGGFTVDGRFIDLTGGTGYIEGDRGSAFPRDYLWVQCNDFAQPCSVMASVAHIPFCGRSFTGCICAVVYRGREYRLATYRGVRIVEASSRRLVLRQGRYLLEASFAAREAHPLRAPRTDGMTRTIRECNRARARFRFWEGGGLVFD
;
A
#
# COMPACT_ATOMS: atom_id res chain seq x y z
N MET A 1 -20.16 5.17 -12.20
CA MET A 1 -19.11 4.67 -13.11
C MET A 1 -18.90 3.20 -12.75
N LYS A 2 -18.85 2.28 -13.73
CA LYS A 2 -18.62 0.85 -13.41
C LYS A 2 -17.15 0.69 -13.04
N ASP A 3 -16.86 0.00 -11.92
CA ASP A 3 -15.48 -0.31 -11.56
C ASP A 3 -14.92 -1.33 -12.57
N LEU A 4 -13.89 -0.92 -13.28
CA LEU A 4 -13.23 -1.74 -14.30
C LEU A 4 -12.10 -2.57 -13.71
N PHE A 5 -11.59 -2.16 -12.55
CA PHE A 5 -10.63 -2.93 -11.77
C PHE A 5 -10.95 -2.87 -10.27
N GLU A 6 -10.50 -3.90 -9.59
CA GLU A 6 -10.47 -4.00 -8.14
C GLU A 6 -9.26 -4.85 -7.76
N GLY A 7 -8.49 -4.41 -6.79
CA GLY A 7 -7.33 -5.14 -6.31
C GLY A 7 -7.06 -4.90 -4.84
N VAL A 8 -6.51 -5.89 -4.18
CA VAL A 8 -6.04 -5.84 -2.78
C VAL A 8 -4.54 -6.10 -2.76
N TYR A 9 -3.82 -5.23 -2.09
CA TYR A 9 -2.39 -5.34 -1.81
C TYR A 9 -2.20 -5.87 -0.40
N LEU A 10 -1.52 -7.00 -0.29
CA LEU A 10 -1.20 -7.69 0.96
C LEU A 10 0.32 -7.71 1.10
N LYS A 11 0.87 -6.99 2.08
CA LYS A 11 2.31 -6.97 2.35
C LYS A 11 2.62 -7.69 3.65
N HIS A 12 3.62 -8.55 3.62
CA HIS A 12 4.10 -9.31 4.77
C HIS A 12 5.62 -9.19 4.83
N GLN A 13 6.15 -8.87 6.01
CA GLN A 13 7.59 -8.65 6.18
C GLN A 13 8.09 -9.04 7.56
N LYS A 14 9.36 -9.48 7.61
CA LYS A 14 10.10 -9.78 8.84
C LYS A 14 11.60 -9.73 8.55
N ASN A 15 12.36 -8.98 9.34
CA ASN A 15 13.83 -8.97 9.28
C ASN A 15 14.42 -8.73 7.88
N GLY A 16 13.82 -7.84 7.10
CA GLY A 16 14.25 -7.53 5.73
C GLY A 16 13.81 -8.53 4.66
N GLU A 17 13.16 -9.63 5.03
CA GLU A 17 12.43 -10.50 4.10
C GLU A 17 11.02 -9.94 3.90
N SER A 18 10.52 -10.01 2.67
CA SER A 18 9.15 -9.63 2.36
C SER A 18 8.54 -10.47 1.25
N ILE A 19 7.25 -10.71 1.36
CA ILE A 19 6.41 -11.21 0.30
C ILE A 19 5.13 -10.38 0.24
N CYS A 20 4.82 -9.87 -0.96
CA CYS A 20 3.61 -9.11 -1.19
C CYS A 20 2.76 -9.81 -2.25
N PHE A 21 1.45 -9.77 -2.07
CA PHE A 21 0.49 -10.24 -3.05
C PHE A 21 -0.38 -9.08 -3.50
N ILE A 22 -0.61 -8.96 -4.81
CA ILE A 22 -1.64 -8.10 -5.38
C ILE A 22 -2.65 -9.02 -6.04
N ALA A 23 -3.81 -9.17 -5.43
CA ALA A 23 -4.87 -10.02 -5.95
C ALA A 23 -6.04 -9.17 -6.42
N GLY A 24 -6.56 -9.43 -7.60
CA GLY A 24 -7.64 -8.61 -8.11
C GLY A 24 -8.21 -9.06 -9.44
N ARG A 25 -8.99 -8.15 -10.01
CA ARG A 25 -9.53 -8.27 -11.37
C ARG A 25 -9.34 -6.97 -12.16
N ALA A 26 -9.19 -7.11 -13.46
CA ALA A 26 -9.23 -6.03 -14.42
C ALA A 26 -10.13 -6.47 -15.59
N GLY A 27 -11.29 -5.84 -15.75
CA GLY A 27 -12.36 -6.35 -16.60
C GLY A 27 -12.82 -7.73 -16.11
N GLU A 28 -12.79 -8.73 -16.99
CA GLU A 28 -13.15 -10.12 -16.70
C GLU A 28 -11.95 -10.96 -16.19
N THR A 29 -10.73 -10.45 -16.32
CA THR A 29 -9.52 -11.20 -15.96
C THR A 29 -9.21 -11.05 -14.48
N ARG A 30 -9.13 -12.17 -13.76
CA ARG A 30 -8.59 -12.25 -12.41
C ARG A 30 -7.09 -12.50 -12.48
N PHE A 31 -6.35 -11.98 -11.50
CA PHE A 31 -4.90 -12.16 -11.42
C PHE A 31 -4.40 -12.16 -9.98
N VAL A 32 -3.24 -12.75 -9.80
CA VAL A 32 -2.40 -12.56 -8.60
C VAL A 32 -1.00 -12.19 -9.05
N GLN A 33 -0.47 -11.10 -8.50
CA GLN A 33 0.96 -10.77 -8.60
C GLN A 33 1.63 -11.09 -7.27
N VAL A 34 2.80 -11.71 -7.32
CA VAL A 34 3.63 -12.01 -6.16
C VAL A 34 4.93 -11.25 -6.30
N ILE A 35 5.24 -10.44 -5.29
CA ILE A 35 6.46 -9.64 -5.21
C ILE A 35 7.29 -10.17 -4.05
N THR A 36 8.49 -10.61 -4.31
CA THR A 36 9.46 -11.00 -3.28
C THR A 36 10.65 -10.04 -3.29
N ASN A 37 11.67 -10.34 -2.50
CA ASN A 37 12.88 -9.50 -2.41
C ASN A 37 13.67 -9.36 -3.72
N GLY A 38 13.38 -10.11 -4.75
CA GLY A 38 14.14 -10.07 -6.01
C GLY A 38 13.33 -10.39 -7.25
N THR A 39 12.07 -10.76 -7.12
CA THR A 39 11.27 -11.20 -8.26
C THR A 39 9.85 -10.68 -8.21
N VAL A 40 9.26 -10.55 -9.39
CA VAL A 40 7.83 -10.31 -9.58
C VAL A 40 7.29 -11.40 -10.50
N ARG A 41 6.17 -12.01 -10.10
CA ARG A 41 5.44 -13.00 -10.88
C ARG A 41 3.99 -12.61 -11.01
N GLN A 42 3.38 -12.91 -12.13
CA GLN A 42 1.95 -12.77 -12.35
C GLN A 42 1.35 -14.12 -12.71
N TYR A 43 0.23 -14.41 -12.08
CA TYR A 43 -0.60 -15.58 -12.32
C TYR A 43 -1.97 -15.11 -12.76
N ASP A 44 -2.41 -15.56 -13.93
CA ASP A 44 -3.73 -15.26 -14.44
C ASP A 44 -4.72 -16.34 -13.95
N GLY A 45 -5.97 -15.92 -13.63
CA GLY A 45 -7.02 -16.80 -13.14
C GLY A 45 -7.08 -16.99 -11.63
N ALA A 46 -6.03 -16.69 -10.88
CA ALA A 46 -5.98 -16.71 -9.40
C ALA A 46 -6.38 -18.05 -8.73
N GLN A 47 -6.32 -19.19 -9.43
CA GLN A 47 -6.54 -20.50 -8.83
C GLN A 47 -5.40 -20.81 -7.84
N GLY A 48 -5.72 -21.45 -6.70
CA GLY A 48 -4.75 -21.74 -5.65
C GLY A 48 -4.34 -20.54 -4.80
N PHE A 49 -5.09 -19.43 -4.86
CA PHE A 49 -4.87 -18.26 -3.99
C PHE A 49 -6.15 -17.86 -3.28
N CYS A 50 -6.07 -17.70 -1.97
CA CYS A 50 -7.17 -17.18 -1.16
C CYS A 50 -6.66 -16.25 -0.06
N PHE A 51 -7.45 -15.27 0.30
CA PHE A 51 -7.16 -14.35 1.41
C PHE A 51 -8.44 -13.86 2.07
N GLY A 52 -8.31 -13.41 3.31
CA GLY A 52 -9.39 -12.86 4.10
C GLY A 52 -8.86 -12.16 5.35
N GLU A 53 -9.75 -11.85 6.28
CA GLU A 53 -9.38 -11.19 7.54
C GLU A 53 -8.50 -12.08 8.44
N GLU A 54 -8.59 -13.39 8.30
CA GLU A 54 -7.85 -14.36 9.11
C GLU A 54 -6.47 -14.71 8.54
N GLY A 55 -6.21 -14.41 7.25
CA GLY A 55 -4.95 -14.76 6.64
C GLY A 55 -4.95 -14.83 5.13
N VAL A 56 -3.88 -15.41 4.60
CA VAL A 56 -3.66 -15.64 3.17
C VAL A 56 -3.03 -17.01 2.96
N ALA A 57 -3.45 -17.70 1.91
CA ALA A 57 -2.83 -18.95 1.47
C ALA A 57 -2.59 -18.94 -0.04
N ALA A 58 -1.50 -19.55 -0.45
CA ALA A 58 -1.11 -19.68 -1.86
C ALA A 58 -0.59 -21.10 -2.15
N GLU A 59 -1.11 -21.67 -3.24
CA GLU A 59 -0.63 -22.90 -3.89
C GLU A 59 -0.40 -22.58 -5.37
N LEU A 60 0.55 -21.68 -5.61
CA LEU A 60 0.91 -21.19 -6.93
C LEU A 60 2.21 -21.83 -7.40
N PRO A 61 2.46 -21.96 -8.70
CA PRO A 61 3.74 -22.45 -9.22
C PRO A 61 4.93 -21.68 -8.65
N GLY A 62 5.75 -22.36 -7.82
CA GLY A 62 6.91 -21.78 -7.15
C GLY A 62 6.61 -20.91 -5.92
N VAL A 63 5.34 -20.80 -5.46
CA VAL A 63 4.97 -20.09 -4.23
C VAL A 63 3.90 -20.87 -3.49
N GLN A 64 4.25 -21.46 -2.34
CA GLN A 64 3.34 -22.28 -1.54
C GLN A 64 3.44 -21.92 -0.06
N GLY A 65 2.31 -21.89 0.63
CA GLY A 65 2.26 -21.65 2.06
C GLY A 65 1.06 -20.86 2.50
N ALA A 66 1.07 -20.48 3.78
CA ALA A 66 0.00 -19.71 4.39
C ALA A 66 0.50 -18.84 5.54
N LEU A 67 -0.21 -17.76 5.76
CA LEU A 67 -0.08 -16.89 6.94
C LEU A 67 -1.44 -16.76 7.62
N ARG A 68 -1.45 -16.88 8.93
CA ARG A 68 -2.53 -16.42 9.78
C ARG A 68 -2.23 -15.02 10.27
N TYR A 69 -3.25 -14.18 10.30
CA TYR A 69 -3.19 -12.81 10.78
C TYR A 69 -3.63 -12.74 12.24
N GLY A 70 -2.93 -11.93 13.04
CA GLY A 70 -3.46 -11.43 14.27
C GLY A 70 -4.52 -10.33 14.02
N PRO A 71 -5.05 -9.70 15.06
CA PRO A 71 -6.06 -8.67 14.92
C PRO A 71 -5.65 -7.58 13.92
N LEU A 72 -6.51 -7.32 12.96
CA LEU A 72 -6.30 -6.25 11.98
C LEU A 72 -6.38 -4.88 12.65
N SER A 73 -5.65 -3.91 12.13
CA SER A 73 -5.62 -2.52 12.60
C SER A 73 -6.18 -1.57 11.53
N PRO A 74 -7.50 -1.53 11.32
CA PRO A 74 -8.11 -0.64 10.36
C PRO A 74 -8.01 0.82 10.82
N LEU A 75 -8.12 1.75 9.88
CA LEU A 75 -8.26 3.16 10.20
C LEU A 75 -9.65 3.43 10.81
N ARG A 76 -9.74 4.41 11.71
CA ARG A 76 -11.00 4.81 12.37
C ARG A 76 -12.07 5.29 11.39
N THR A 77 -11.64 5.88 10.28
CA THR A 77 -12.52 6.38 9.21
C THR A 77 -11.87 6.09 7.87
N ASP A 78 -12.70 6.04 6.82
CA ASP A 78 -12.23 5.87 5.45
C ASP A 78 -11.10 6.86 5.10
N ILE A 79 -10.04 6.36 4.47
CA ILE A 79 -8.87 7.17 4.09
C ILE A 79 -9.23 8.25 3.06
N MET A 80 -10.19 7.99 2.20
CA MET A 80 -10.70 8.94 1.21
C MET A 80 -11.54 10.06 1.84
N GLY A 81 -12.04 9.86 3.08
CA GLY A 81 -12.90 10.82 3.75
C GLY A 81 -14.13 11.20 2.91
N PRO A 82 -14.44 12.50 2.72
CA PRO A 82 -15.57 12.93 1.89
C PRO A 82 -15.45 12.52 0.42
N PHE A 83 -14.24 12.32 -0.09
CA PHE A 83 -14.02 11.94 -1.50
C PHE A 83 -14.59 10.57 -1.85
N ARG A 84 -14.84 9.70 -0.86
CA ARG A 84 -15.53 8.41 -1.09
C ARG A 84 -16.93 8.55 -1.69
N PHE A 85 -17.57 9.71 -1.53
CA PHE A 85 -18.90 10.00 -2.07
C PHE A 85 -18.87 10.67 -3.46
N LEU A 86 -17.68 10.96 -3.97
CA LEU A 86 -17.49 11.59 -5.27
C LEU A 86 -17.14 10.55 -6.34
N PRO A 87 -17.44 10.81 -7.61
CA PRO A 87 -17.11 9.91 -8.72
C PRO A 87 -15.61 9.93 -9.03
N MET A 88 -14.80 9.45 -8.10
CA MET A 88 -13.34 9.38 -8.25
C MET A 88 -12.95 8.29 -9.24
N GLN A 89 -11.90 8.54 -10.04
CA GLN A 89 -11.36 7.57 -10.98
C GLN A 89 -10.78 6.33 -10.28
N CYS A 90 -10.20 6.52 -9.11
CA CYS A 90 -9.68 5.48 -8.24
C CYS A 90 -10.08 5.77 -6.80
N SER A 91 -10.62 4.77 -6.11
CA SER A 91 -10.90 4.78 -4.67
C SER A 91 -9.90 3.90 -3.97
N HIS A 92 -9.31 4.43 -2.90
CA HIS A 92 -8.34 3.73 -2.06
C HIS A 92 -8.93 3.38 -0.71
N SER A 93 -8.61 2.21 -0.19
CA SER A 93 -9.04 1.72 1.12
C SER A 93 -7.87 1.12 1.87
N VAL A 94 -7.80 1.34 3.19
CA VAL A 94 -6.82 0.71 4.07
C VAL A 94 -7.55 -0.20 5.04
N TYR A 95 -7.33 -1.50 4.92
CA TYR A 95 -7.99 -2.52 5.74
C TYR A 95 -7.19 -2.84 7.01
N SER A 96 -5.86 -2.73 6.95
CA SER A 96 -5.02 -2.90 8.13
C SER A 96 -3.71 -2.14 8.00
N MET A 97 -3.44 -1.24 8.93
CA MET A 97 -2.17 -0.50 9.01
C MET A 97 -1.03 -1.36 9.54
N ALA A 98 -1.33 -2.32 10.40
CA ALA A 98 -0.39 -3.31 10.92
C ALA A 98 -1.15 -4.48 11.56
N HIS A 99 -0.64 -5.69 11.41
CA HIS A 99 -1.10 -6.89 12.12
C HIS A 99 0.06 -7.88 12.24
N THR A 100 0.01 -8.76 13.24
CA THR A 100 1.02 -9.80 13.43
C THR A 100 0.79 -10.95 12.47
N LEU A 101 1.87 -11.68 12.17
CA LEU A 101 1.88 -12.81 11.24
C LEU A 101 2.27 -14.10 11.95
N ALA A 102 1.68 -15.22 11.54
CA ALA A 102 2.09 -16.57 11.94
C ALA A 102 2.08 -17.50 10.73
N GLY A 103 3.24 -18.11 10.42
CA GLY A 103 3.44 -18.97 9.26
C GLY A 103 4.49 -18.43 8.29
N GLY A 104 4.42 -18.86 7.03
CA GLY A 104 5.37 -18.47 6.01
C GLY A 104 5.05 -19.06 4.65
N PHE A 105 5.94 -18.79 3.70
CA PHE A 105 5.84 -19.28 2.33
C PHE A 105 7.13 -19.92 1.87
N THR A 106 7.02 -20.99 1.12
CA THR A 106 8.11 -21.53 0.32
C THR A 106 8.09 -20.87 -1.08
N VAL A 107 9.18 -20.21 -1.43
CA VAL A 107 9.37 -19.57 -2.72
C VAL A 107 10.57 -20.21 -3.40
N ASP A 108 10.35 -20.88 -4.54
CA ASP A 108 11.37 -21.65 -5.28
C ASP A 108 12.18 -22.60 -4.40
N GLY A 109 11.48 -23.33 -3.53
CA GLY A 109 12.10 -24.30 -2.61
C GLY A 109 12.72 -23.67 -1.34
N ARG A 110 12.80 -22.34 -1.23
CA ARG A 110 13.28 -21.64 -0.03
C ARG A 110 12.13 -21.25 0.87
N PHE A 111 12.12 -21.70 2.10
CA PHE A 111 11.12 -21.28 3.10
C PHE A 111 11.46 -19.88 3.66
N ILE A 112 10.48 -18.99 3.67
CA ILE A 112 10.52 -17.67 4.26
C ILE A 112 9.60 -17.68 5.47
N ASP A 113 10.19 -17.77 6.68
CA ASP A 113 9.45 -17.67 7.94
C ASP A 113 9.08 -16.21 8.23
N LEU A 114 7.78 -15.94 8.34
CA LEU A 114 7.23 -14.63 8.65
C LEU A 114 6.55 -14.58 10.03
N THR A 115 6.65 -15.65 10.84
CA THR A 115 6.08 -15.70 12.18
C THR A 115 6.67 -14.63 13.09
N GLY A 116 5.81 -13.80 13.70
CA GLY A 116 6.20 -12.62 14.48
C GLY A 116 6.55 -11.39 13.65
N GLY A 117 6.42 -11.47 12.33
CA GLY A 117 6.52 -10.33 11.43
C GLY A 117 5.28 -9.45 11.44
N THR A 118 5.26 -8.47 10.53
CA THR A 118 4.19 -7.47 10.42
C THR A 118 3.59 -7.48 9.02
N GLY A 119 2.25 -7.45 8.96
CA GLY A 119 1.48 -7.34 7.73
C GLY A 119 0.83 -5.97 7.55
N TYR A 120 0.42 -5.66 6.31
CA TYR A 120 -0.32 -4.48 5.90
C TYR A 120 -1.29 -4.87 4.78
N ILE A 121 -2.50 -4.28 4.77
CA ILE A 121 -3.51 -4.56 3.76
C ILE A 121 -4.17 -3.26 3.31
N GLU A 122 -4.18 -3.03 2.00
CA GLU A 122 -4.92 -1.96 1.35
C GLU A 122 -5.60 -2.46 0.08
N GLY A 123 -6.46 -1.66 -0.51
CA GLY A 123 -7.09 -1.99 -1.78
C GLY A 123 -7.46 -0.77 -2.59
N ASP A 124 -7.50 -0.97 -3.88
CA ASP A 124 -7.90 0.01 -4.86
C ASP A 124 -9.00 -0.53 -5.75
N ARG A 125 -9.95 0.34 -6.12
CA ARG A 125 -10.98 0.05 -7.11
C ARG A 125 -11.30 1.28 -7.93
N GLY A 126 -11.71 1.08 -9.18
CA GLY A 126 -12.11 2.19 -10.04
C GLY A 126 -12.04 1.89 -11.52
N SER A 127 -11.93 2.94 -12.30
CA SER A 127 -11.85 2.85 -13.77
C SER A 127 -10.40 2.84 -14.29
N ALA A 128 -9.47 3.48 -13.58
CA ALA A 128 -8.04 3.46 -13.88
C ALA A 128 -7.22 3.97 -12.69
N PHE A 129 -5.95 3.57 -12.58
CA PHE A 129 -5.00 4.20 -11.67
C PHE A 129 -4.68 5.63 -12.10
N PRO A 130 -4.38 6.54 -11.15
CA PRO A 130 -3.88 7.88 -11.45
C PRO A 130 -2.67 7.82 -12.40
N ARG A 131 -2.55 8.81 -13.31
CA ARG A 131 -1.47 8.83 -14.29
C ARG A 131 -0.09 8.92 -13.62
N ASP A 132 0.02 9.79 -12.63
CA ASP A 132 1.24 10.03 -11.88
C ASP A 132 0.90 9.98 -10.38
N TYR A 133 1.66 9.21 -9.62
CA TYR A 133 1.50 9.12 -8.18
C TYR A 133 2.81 8.76 -7.48
N LEU A 134 2.92 9.16 -6.23
CA LEU A 134 3.88 8.68 -5.25
C LEU A 134 3.09 7.97 -4.16
N TRP A 135 3.34 6.67 -3.97
CA TRP A 135 2.79 5.89 -2.88
C TRP A 135 3.92 5.41 -1.96
N VAL A 136 3.69 5.49 -0.67
CA VAL A 136 4.65 5.13 0.37
C VAL A 136 3.93 4.40 1.49
N GLN A 137 4.44 3.24 1.87
CA GLN A 137 3.95 2.50 3.04
C GLN A 137 5.14 1.95 3.84
N CYS A 138 5.11 2.10 5.16
CA CYS A 138 6.05 1.52 6.09
C CYS A 138 5.37 1.19 7.42
N ASN A 139 5.61 -0.01 7.94
CA ASN A 139 5.25 -0.43 9.29
C ASN A 139 6.38 -1.25 9.95
N ASP A 140 7.61 -1.05 9.46
CA ASP A 140 8.85 -1.63 10.00
C ASP A 140 9.63 -0.56 10.74
N PHE A 141 9.20 -0.28 11.97
CA PHE A 141 9.80 0.71 12.86
C PHE A 141 10.21 0.05 14.17
N ALA A 142 11.21 0.61 14.86
CA ALA A 142 11.61 0.15 16.19
C ALA A 142 10.52 0.35 17.26
N GLN A 143 9.57 1.24 17.03
CA GLN A 143 8.41 1.50 17.88
C GLN A 143 7.13 1.15 17.12
N PRO A 144 6.01 0.84 17.82
CA PRO A 144 4.72 0.64 17.15
C PRO A 144 4.33 1.86 16.32
N CYS A 145 4.59 1.80 15.03
CA CYS A 145 4.35 2.85 14.06
C CYS A 145 3.98 2.25 12.70
N SER A 146 3.05 2.89 12.02
CA SER A 146 2.73 2.59 10.64
C SER A 146 2.39 3.88 9.90
N VAL A 147 2.93 4.04 8.71
CA VAL A 147 2.73 5.19 7.83
C VAL A 147 2.26 4.70 6.48
N MET A 148 1.23 5.32 5.96
CA MET A 148 0.79 5.21 4.58
C MET A 148 0.56 6.62 4.02
N ALA A 149 1.08 6.91 2.84
CA ALA A 149 0.83 8.15 2.14
C ALA A 149 0.74 7.93 0.63
N SER A 150 -0.22 8.57 0.00
CA SER A 150 -0.34 8.64 -1.46
C SER A 150 -0.54 10.09 -1.89
N VAL A 151 0.28 10.53 -2.84
CA VAL A 151 0.13 11.80 -3.54
C VAL A 151 -0.08 11.49 -5.00
N ALA A 152 -1.20 11.93 -5.56
CA ALA A 152 -1.57 11.56 -6.91
C ALA A 152 -2.15 12.74 -7.69
N HIS A 153 -1.93 12.72 -9.01
CA HIS A 153 -2.59 13.65 -9.94
C HIS A 153 -3.95 13.09 -10.32
N ILE A 154 -5.02 13.75 -9.88
CA ILE A 154 -6.39 13.26 -9.93
C ILE A 154 -7.19 14.08 -10.93
N PRO A 155 -7.72 13.45 -12.01
CA PRO A 155 -8.68 14.10 -12.88
C PRO A 155 -10.04 14.21 -12.19
N PHE A 156 -10.67 15.37 -12.24
CA PHE A 156 -11.96 15.62 -11.63
C PHE A 156 -12.75 16.69 -12.37
N CYS A 157 -13.95 16.38 -12.85
CA CYS A 157 -14.87 17.30 -13.54
C CYS A 157 -14.19 18.14 -14.63
N GLY A 158 -13.44 17.51 -15.55
CA GLY A 158 -12.78 18.17 -16.67
C GLY A 158 -11.52 18.98 -16.31
N ARG A 159 -11.14 18.98 -15.04
CA ARG A 159 -9.90 19.58 -14.51
C ARG A 159 -9.06 18.50 -13.82
N SER A 160 -7.98 18.89 -13.23
CA SER A 160 -7.16 18.00 -12.40
C SER A 160 -6.58 18.75 -11.21
N PHE A 161 -6.30 18.00 -10.14
CA PHE A 161 -5.60 18.53 -8.97
C PHE A 161 -4.64 17.47 -8.41
N THR A 162 -3.65 17.91 -7.66
CA THR A 162 -2.79 16.99 -6.92
C THR A 162 -3.40 16.76 -5.55
N GLY A 163 -3.86 15.52 -5.32
CA GLY A 163 -4.46 15.08 -4.08
C GLY A 163 -3.47 14.34 -3.19
N CYS A 164 -3.71 14.37 -1.89
CA CYS A 164 -2.95 13.63 -0.89
C CYS A 164 -3.91 12.95 0.08
N ILE A 165 -3.63 11.69 0.38
CA ILE A 165 -4.16 10.93 1.51
C ILE A 165 -2.98 10.36 2.29
N CYS A 166 -2.99 10.53 3.61
CA CYS A 166 -1.95 10.02 4.48
C CYS A 166 -2.53 9.66 5.84
N ALA A 167 -2.12 8.51 6.37
CA ALA A 167 -2.38 8.07 7.72
C ALA A 167 -1.06 7.72 8.40
N VAL A 168 -0.90 8.20 9.62
CA VAL A 168 0.17 7.81 10.54
C VAL A 168 -0.50 7.23 11.78
N VAL A 169 -0.15 6.00 12.12
CA VAL A 169 -0.55 5.37 13.39
C VAL A 169 0.70 5.20 14.23
N TYR A 170 0.79 5.90 15.35
CA TYR A 170 1.93 5.83 16.25
C TYR A 170 1.46 5.58 17.68
N ARG A 171 1.90 4.48 18.28
CA ARG A 171 1.51 4.03 19.62
C ARG A 171 -0.01 4.06 19.84
N GLY A 172 -0.77 3.54 18.85
CA GLY A 172 -2.23 3.49 18.90
C GLY A 172 -2.97 4.79 18.60
N ARG A 173 -2.25 5.91 18.42
CA ARG A 173 -2.84 7.19 18.01
C ARG A 173 -2.79 7.34 16.49
N GLU A 174 -3.95 7.62 15.89
CA GLU A 174 -4.09 7.89 14.46
C GLU A 174 -3.99 9.38 14.15
N TYR A 175 -3.17 9.74 13.19
CA TYR A 175 -3.06 11.07 12.59
C TYR A 175 -3.42 10.98 11.12
N ARG A 176 -4.18 11.96 10.64
CA ARG A 176 -4.65 12.03 9.27
C ARG A 176 -4.22 13.34 8.61
N LEU A 177 -3.41 13.24 7.53
CA LEU A 177 -3.04 14.36 6.69
C LEU A 177 -3.65 14.12 5.30
N ALA A 178 -4.55 14.99 4.86
CA ALA A 178 -5.27 14.76 3.62
C ALA A 178 -5.70 16.08 2.97
N THR A 179 -5.89 16.06 1.66
CA THR A 179 -6.37 17.22 0.89
C THR A 179 -7.67 17.79 1.47
N TYR A 180 -8.60 16.91 1.83
CA TYR A 180 -9.88 17.33 2.44
C TYR A 180 -9.74 17.86 3.88
N ARG A 181 -8.55 17.84 4.46
CA ARG A 181 -8.19 18.44 5.76
C ARG A 181 -7.21 19.61 5.62
N GLY A 182 -6.97 20.06 4.38
CA GLY A 182 -6.09 21.19 4.11
C GLY A 182 -4.60 20.89 4.18
N VAL A 183 -4.19 19.63 3.89
CA VAL A 183 -2.76 19.31 3.78
C VAL A 183 -2.12 20.10 2.63
N ARG A 184 -0.93 20.61 2.88
CA ARG A 184 -0.03 21.19 1.88
C ARG A 184 1.04 20.16 1.55
N ILE A 185 1.13 19.80 0.27
CA ILE A 185 2.21 19.00 -0.28
C ILE A 185 3.37 19.96 -0.52
N VAL A 186 4.39 19.94 0.35
CA VAL A 186 5.57 20.83 0.24
C VAL A 186 6.55 20.25 -0.77
N GLU A 187 6.72 18.93 -0.73
CA GLU A 187 7.53 18.17 -1.70
C GLU A 187 6.93 16.78 -1.88
N ALA A 188 6.91 16.29 -3.12
CA ALA A 188 6.61 14.91 -3.46
C ALA A 188 7.50 14.50 -4.62
N SER A 189 8.58 13.81 -4.33
CA SER A 189 9.59 13.36 -5.29
C SER A 189 9.98 11.91 -5.04
N SER A 190 10.72 11.31 -5.95
CA SER A 190 11.29 9.96 -5.75
C SER A 190 12.30 9.87 -4.58
N ARG A 191 12.72 11.00 -4.04
CA ARG A 191 13.70 11.06 -2.95
C ARG A 191 13.11 11.55 -1.63
N ARG A 192 12.01 12.31 -1.67
CA ARG A 192 11.46 12.93 -0.47
C ARG A 192 9.98 13.22 -0.59
N LEU A 193 9.27 13.02 0.52
CA LEU A 193 7.89 13.46 0.73
C LEU A 193 7.87 14.39 1.93
N VAL A 194 7.27 15.58 1.78
CA VAL A 194 7.05 16.53 2.88
C VAL A 194 5.61 17.00 2.86
N LEU A 195 4.89 16.70 3.92
CA LEU A 195 3.47 17.05 4.10
C LEU A 195 3.30 17.94 5.33
N ARG A 196 2.60 19.06 5.18
CA ARG A 196 2.26 19.97 6.28
C ARG A 196 0.75 20.16 6.40
N GLN A 197 0.22 20.02 7.61
CA GLN A 197 -1.20 20.29 7.89
C GLN A 197 -1.37 20.86 9.30
N GLY A 198 -1.71 22.16 9.38
CA GLY A 198 -1.83 22.84 10.66
C GLY A 198 -0.54 22.68 11.48
N ARG A 199 -0.65 22.01 12.64
CA ARG A 199 0.47 21.75 13.56
C ARG A 199 1.29 20.49 13.23
N TYR A 200 0.90 19.73 12.21
CA TYR A 200 1.57 18.47 11.81
C TYR A 200 2.54 18.71 10.67
N LEU A 201 3.69 18.05 10.75
CA LEU A 201 4.68 17.95 9.67
C LEU A 201 5.14 16.51 9.57
N LEU A 202 5.01 15.91 8.40
CA LEU A 202 5.58 14.61 8.07
C LEU A 202 6.68 14.81 7.02
N GLU A 203 7.86 14.28 7.28
CA GLU A 203 8.94 14.15 6.31
C GLU A 203 9.30 12.69 6.15
N ALA A 204 9.46 12.24 4.91
CA ALA A 204 10.02 10.96 4.57
C ALA A 204 11.12 11.15 3.52
N SER A 205 12.30 10.59 3.77
CA SER A 205 13.43 10.58 2.84
C SER A 205 13.69 9.16 2.38
N PHE A 206 13.82 8.95 1.08
CA PHE A 206 13.93 7.63 0.47
C PHE A 206 15.33 7.38 -0.06
N ALA A 207 15.91 6.24 0.32
CA ALA A 207 17.04 5.66 -0.38
C ALA A 207 16.47 4.61 -1.33
N ALA A 208 16.23 5.01 -2.57
CA ALA A 208 15.66 4.13 -3.57
C ALA A 208 16.60 2.96 -3.85
N ARG A 209 16.05 1.74 -3.84
CA ARG A 209 16.65 0.55 -4.42
C ARG A 209 16.01 0.29 -5.78
N GLU A 210 16.47 -0.74 -6.44
CA GLU A 210 15.90 -1.16 -7.72
C GLU A 210 14.40 -1.42 -7.59
N ALA A 211 13.61 -0.76 -8.44
CA ALA A 211 12.17 -0.90 -8.47
C ALA A 211 11.78 -1.91 -9.55
N HIS A 212 10.87 -2.81 -9.21
CA HIS A 212 10.37 -3.86 -10.10
C HIS A 212 9.23 -3.36 -10.97
N PRO A 213 9.19 -3.74 -12.26
CA PRO A 213 8.04 -3.46 -13.10
C PRO A 213 6.86 -4.34 -12.70
N LEU A 214 5.70 -3.73 -12.53
CA LEU A 214 4.42 -4.39 -12.26
C LEU A 214 3.41 -4.02 -13.33
N ARG A 215 2.54 -4.95 -13.70
CA ARG A 215 1.38 -4.63 -14.52
C ARG A 215 0.31 -3.96 -13.66
N ALA A 216 -0.27 -2.90 -14.17
CA ALA A 216 -1.33 -2.14 -13.52
C ALA A 216 -2.53 -1.99 -14.46
N PRO A 217 -3.75 -1.85 -13.89
CA PRO A 217 -4.97 -1.75 -14.68
C PRO A 217 -5.08 -0.41 -15.40
N ARG A 218 -5.61 -0.50 -16.63
CA ARG A 218 -6.17 0.59 -17.41
C ARG A 218 -7.59 0.23 -17.83
N THR A 219 -8.25 1.12 -18.55
CA THR A 219 -9.59 0.88 -19.11
C THR A 219 -9.65 -0.32 -20.06
N ASP A 220 -8.52 -0.72 -20.62
CA ASP A 220 -8.34 -1.81 -21.61
C ASP A 220 -7.66 -3.06 -21.01
N GLY A 221 -7.56 -3.17 -19.67
CA GLY A 221 -7.00 -4.32 -18.98
C GLY A 221 -5.69 -4.03 -18.23
N MET A 222 -4.87 -5.06 -17.98
CA MET A 222 -3.58 -4.96 -17.26
C MET A 222 -2.45 -4.51 -18.19
N THR A 223 -2.62 -3.39 -18.88
CA THR A 223 -1.75 -2.93 -19.97
C THR A 223 -0.72 -1.87 -19.58
N ARG A 224 -0.84 -1.29 -18.39
CA ARG A 224 0.13 -0.30 -17.90
C ARG A 224 1.24 -0.95 -17.10
N THR A 225 2.47 -0.46 -17.25
CA THR A 225 3.59 -0.81 -16.37
C THR A 225 3.79 0.31 -15.34
N ILE A 226 3.78 -0.05 -14.07
CA ILE A 226 4.21 0.79 -12.95
C ILE A 226 5.50 0.24 -12.35
N ARG A 227 6.14 0.99 -11.48
CA ARG A 227 7.39 0.56 -10.82
C ARG A 227 7.22 0.66 -9.31
N GLU A 228 7.43 -0.46 -8.63
CA GLU A 228 7.35 -0.53 -7.18
C GLU A 228 8.63 -1.12 -6.58
N CYS A 229 8.97 -0.64 -5.38
CA CYS A 229 10.10 -1.14 -4.60
C CYS A 229 9.61 -1.53 -3.21
N ASN A 230 9.44 -2.83 -2.95
CA ASN A 230 9.05 -3.37 -1.65
C ASN A 230 10.19 -3.38 -0.61
N ARG A 231 11.42 -3.02 -1.01
CA ARG A 231 12.63 -2.98 -0.19
C ARG A 231 13.26 -1.60 -0.10
N ALA A 232 12.54 -0.54 -0.43
CA ALA A 232 13.03 0.82 -0.26
C ALA A 232 13.37 1.06 1.21
N ARG A 233 14.51 1.70 1.47
CA ARG A 233 14.83 2.22 2.81
C ARG A 233 14.32 3.64 2.89
N ALA A 234 13.69 3.98 4.00
CA ALA A 234 13.20 5.32 4.24
C ALA A 234 13.48 5.74 5.68
N ARG A 235 13.68 7.03 5.88
CA ARG A 235 13.66 7.67 7.18
C ARG A 235 12.42 8.52 7.26
N PHE A 236 11.63 8.34 8.31
CA PHE A 236 10.42 9.10 8.56
C PHE A 236 10.60 9.95 9.80
N ARG A 237 10.17 11.21 9.74
CA ARG A 237 10.10 12.11 10.89
C ARG A 237 8.72 12.75 10.95
N PHE A 238 8.15 12.77 12.13
CA PHE A 238 6.83 13.35 12.33
C PHE A 238 6.82 14.29 13.52
N TRP A 239 6.28 15.48 13.32
CA TRP A 239 6.15 16.51 14.37
C TRP A 239 4.71 16.90 14.58
N GLU A 240 4.41 17.26 15.84
CA GLU A 240 3.15 17.87 16.27
C GLU A 240 3.46 19.13 17.08
N GLY A 241 3.03 20.32 16.60
CA GLY A 241 3.25 21.60 17.28
C GLY A 241 4.70 21.98 17.51
N GLY A 242 5.60 21.54 16.60
CA GLY A 242 7.05 21.75 16.71
C GLY A 242 7.80 20.69 17.53
N GLY A 243 7.10 19.88 18.33
CA GLY A 243 7.67 18.73 19.04
C GLY A 243 7.81 17.51 18.14
N LEU A 244 8.98 16.84 18.18
CA LEU A 244 9.22 15.59 17.46
C LEU A 244 8.43 14.45 18.11
N VAL A 245 7.58 13.77 17.34
CA VAL A 245 6.78 12.62 17.80
C VAL A 245 7.55 11.32 17.59
N PHE A 246 8.18 11.16 16.41
CA PHE A 246 9.11 10.04 16.11
C PHE A 246 10.08 10.40 14.98
N ASP A 247 11.20 9.67 14.96
CA ASP A 247 12.25 9.69 13.91
C ASP A 247 12.65 8.26 13.59
#